data_613c726603726c0590091a3024b63048
#
_entry.id   613c726603726c0590091a3024b63048
#
_cell.length_a   1.000
_cell.length_b   1.000
_cell.length_c   1.000
_cell.angle_alpha   90.00
_cell.angle_beta   90.00
_cell.angle_gamma   90.00
#
_symmetry.space_group_name_H-M   'P 1'
#
loop_
_entity.id
_entity.type
_entity.pdbx_description
1 polymer ?
#
loop_
_entity_poly.entity_id
_entity_poly.type
_entity_poly.pdbx_seq_one_letter_code
_entity_poly.pdbx_strand_id
1 'polypeptide(L)'
;MREFTVYEMTYDKREVPECGIECVPFLEGYLDEYKRIYNECFRPMREALDIRPYDWYSEGREVPEDRSGIFLIVEDGELAGSVSIIGNEVDGLFVAEAYRGKGHGRELLLWAMNKIREQNSEAITLHVAKWNSGAAALYESVGCIKSRTMSLGR
;
A
#
# COMPACT_ATOMS: atom_id res chain seq x y z
N MET A 1 23.79 -1.11 -3.32
CA MET A 1 22.40 -1.18 -3.79
C MET A 1 22.39 -1.17 -5.31
N ARG A 2 21.64 -2.05 -5.90
CA ARG A 2 21.51 -2.10 -7.36
C ARG A 2 20.31 -1.30 -7.81
N GLU A 3 20.29 -0.96 -9.09
CA GLU A 3 19.17 -0.25 -9.67
C GLU A 3 17.96 -1.18 -9.81
N PHE A 4 16.78 -0.61 -9.72
CA PHE A 4 15.54 -1.33 -9.93
C PHE A 4 14.52 -0.40 -10.59
N THR A 5 13.55 -1.00 -11.26
CA THR A 5 12.53 -0.27 -12.00
C THR A 5 11.27 -0.11 -11.17
N VAL A 6 10.71 1.09 -11.17
CA VAL A 6 9.45 1.41 -10.53
C VAL A 6 8.50 1.99 -11.57
N TYR A 7 7.26 1.51 -11.56
CA TYR A 7 6.20 2.11 -12.37
C TYR A 7 5.42 3.09 -11.52
N GLU A 8 5.15 4.25 -12.08
CA GLU A 8 4.10 5.12 -11.57
C GLU A 8 2.83 4.71 -12.31
N MET A 9 1.78 4.44 -11.59
CA MET A 9 0.49 4.06 -12.16
C MET A 9 -0.55 5.11 -11.81
N THR A 10 -1.49 5.32 -12.70
CA THR A 10 -2.46 6.40 -12.57
C THR A 10 -3.87 5.88 -12.82
N TYR A 11 -4.79 6.31 -11.98
CA TYR A 11 -6.21 6.10 -12.17
C TYR A 11 -6.84 7.46 -12.40
N ASP A 12 -7.35 7.70 -13.61
CA ASP A 12 -7.86 9.00 -14.01
C ASP A 12 -9.38 9.03 -14.23
N LYS A 13 -10.05 7.93 -13.92
CA LYS A 13 -11.50 7.87 -14.05
C LYS A 13 -12.16 8.54 -12.86
N ARG A 14 -13.33 9.13 -13.08
CA ARG A 14 -14.06 9.81 -12.04
C ARG A 14 -14.63 8.84 -11.02
N GLU A 15 -15.20 7.75 -11.49
CA GLU A 15 -15.85 6.78 -10.63
C GLU A 15 -14.92 5.63 -10.29
N VAL A 16 -15.04 5.15 -9.06
CA VAL A 16 -14.28 4.01 -8.57
C VAL A 16 -15.28 2.90 -8.23
N PRO A 17 -14.99 1.65 -8.58
CA PRO A 17 -15.87 0.54 -8.18
C PRO A 17 -16.12 0.53 -6.68
N GLU A 18 -17.28 0.04 -6.30
CA GLU A 18 -17.63 -0.05 -4.88
C GLU A 18 -16.71 -1.03 -4.16
N CYS A 19 -16.49 -0.75 -2.89
CA CYS A 19 -15.66 -1.55 -2.01
C CYS A 19 -16.55 -2.22 -0.97
N GLY A 20 -16.25 -3.48 -0.65
CA GLY A 20 -17.05 -4.27 0.28
C GLY A 20 -16.52 -4.30 1.70
N ILE A 21 -15.50 -3.50 2.01
CA ILE A 21 -14.92 -3.46 3.37
C ILE A 21 -14.99 -2.05 3.93
N GLU A 22 -14.80 -1.98 5.25
CA GLU A 22 -14.64 -0.72 5.95
C GLU A 22 -13.31 -0.73 6.66
N CYS A 23 -12.50 0.32 6.45
CA CYS A 23 -11.25 0.49 7.17
C CYS A 23 -11.47 1.42 8.36
N VAL A 24 -10.66 1.25 9.39
CA VAL A 24 -10.67 2.13 10.55
C VAL A 24 -9.42 3.01 10.52
N PRO A 25 -9.45 4.19 11.15
CA PRO A 25 -8.24 5.00 11.31
C PRO A 25 -7.19 4.22 12.09
N PHE A 26 -5.93 4.64 11.95
CA PHE A 26 -4.85 3.99 12.71
C PHE A 26 -5.15 4.03 14.20
N LEU A 27 -5.02 2.88 14.84
CA LEU A 27 -5.27 2.74 16.28
C LEU A 27 -3.94 2.43 16.97
N GLU A 28 -3.61 3.20 18.00
CA GLU A 28 -2.31 3.08 18.67
C GLU A 28 -2.06 1.69 19.29
N GLY A 29 -3.12 0.99 19.67
CA GLY A 29 -2.99 -0.37 20.17
C GLY A 29 -2.42 -1.37 19.18
N TYR A 30 -2.42 -1.02 17.88
CA TYR A 30 -1.86 -1.87 16.83
C TYR A 30 -0.47 -1.43 16.37
N LEU A 31 0.16 -0.47 17.04
CA LEU A 31 1.44 0.08 16.59
C LEU A 31 2.52 -1.00 16.42
N ASP A 32 2.73 -1.83 17.42
CA ASP A 32 3.76 -2.87 17.35
C ASP A 32 3.44 -3.91 16.28
N GLU A 33 2.18 -4.32 16.21
CA GLU A 33 1.72 -5.29 15.22
C GLU A 33 1.86 -4.71 13.80
N TYR A 34 1.53 -3.44 13.62
CA TYR A 34 1.67 -2.73 12.35
C TYR A 34 3.12 -2.77 11.86
N LYS A 35 4.07 -2.42 12.73
CA LYS A 35 5.48 -2.41 12.36
C LYS A 35 5.96 -3.81 12.00
N ARG A 36 5.59 -4.80 12.77
CA ARG A 36 6.00 -6.18 12.53
C ARG A 36 5.47 -6.70 11.19
N ILE A 37 4.17 -6.51 10.94
CA ILE A 37 3.54 -7.01 9.72
C ILE A 37 4.03 -6.24 8.51
N TYR A 38 4.22 -4.93 8.63
CA TYR A 38 4.80 -4.11 7.57
C TYR A 38 6.16 -4.68 7.15
N ASN A 39 7.03 -4.93 8.12
CA ASN A 39 8.34 -5.50 7.83
C ASN A 39 8.23 -6.86 7.13
N GLU A 40 7.38 -7.74 7.65
CA GLU A 40 7.19 -9.06 7.04
C GLU A 40 6.69 -8.97 5.60
N CYS A 41 5.79 -8.06 5.31
CA CYS A 41 5.20 -7.93 3.98
C CYS A 41 6.17 -7.32 2.97
N PHE A 42 6.99 -6.35 3.37
CA PHE A 42 7.86 -5.64 2.44
C PHE A 42 9.29 -6.18 2.39
N ARG A 43 9.69 -7.03 3.34
CA ARG A 43 11.02 -7.61 3.36
C ARG A 43 11.38 -8.38 2.08
N PRO A 44 10.53 -9.25 1.53
CA PRO A 44 10.88 -9.98 0.31
C PRO A 44 11.29 -9.07 -0.84
N MET A 45 10.57 -7.98 -1.03
CA MET A 45 10.90 -7.01 -2.08
C MET A 45 12.23 -6.31 -1.77
N ARG A 46 12.41 -5.87 -0.53
CA ARG A 46 13.62 -5.17 -0.13
C ARG A 46 14.85 -6.03 -0.28
N GLU A 47 14.75 -7.30 0.10
CA GLU A 47 15.85 -8.25 -0.09
C GLU A 47 16.13 -8.49 -1.58
N ALA A 48 15.09 -8.73 -2.36
CA ALA A 48 15.22 -9.01 -3.79
C ALA A 48 15.86 -7.84 -4.54
N LEU A 49 15.53 -6.61 -4.16
CA LEU A 49 16.02 -5.40 -4.81
C LEU A 49 17.20 -4.76 -4.08
N ASP A 50 17.66 -5.40 -3.00
CA ASP A 50 18.76 -4.90 -2.15
C ASP A 50 18.51 -3.47 -1.68
N ILE A 51 17.31 -3.22 -1.15
CA ILE A 51 16.93 -1.92 -0.57
C ILE A 51 17.09 -2.02 0.94
N ARG A 52 18.14 -1.45 1.47
CA ARG A 52 18.42 -1.52 2.91
C ARG A 52 17.85 -0.33 3.66
N PRO A 53 17.41 -0.49 4.91
CA PRO A 53 17.36 -1.75 5.68
C PRO A 53 16.26 -2.67 5.13
N TYR A 54 16.45 -3.98 5.26
CA TYR A 54 15.45 -4.94 4.78
C TYR A 54 14.17 -4.90 5.62
N ASP A 55 14.30 -4.64 6.92
CA ASP A 55 13.17 -4.37 7.79
C ASP A 55 13.12 -2.87 8.03
N TRP A 56 12.12 -2.21 7.42
CA TRP A 56 12.03 -0.75 7.46
C TRP A 56 11.92 -0.21 8.89
N TYR A 57 11.04 -0.83 9.70
CA TYR A 57 10.86 -0.41 11.09
C TYR A 57 11.83 -1.15 11.99
N SER A 58 13.09 -0.73 11.96
CA SER A 58 14.17 -1.27 12.76
C SER A 58 15.10 -0.15 13.21
N GLU A 59 15.92 -0.42 14.21
CA GLU A 59 16.99 0.51 14.65
C GLU A 59 16.47 1.92 14.95
N GLY A 60 15.36 2.00 15.69
CA GLY A 60 14.82 3.29 16.13
C GLY A 60 13.96 4.01 15.11
N ARG A 61 13.73 3.40 13.95
CA ARG A 61 12.85 4.00 12.95
C ARG A 61 11.38 3.78 13.36
N GLU A 62 10.61 4.84 13.37
CA GLU A 62 9.24 4.81 13.89
C GLU A 62 8.24 5.24 12.83
N VAL A 63 6.98 4.83 13.05
CA VAL A 63 5.85 5.31 12.26
C VAL A 63 5.72 6.81 12.55
N PRO A 64 5.48 7.65 11.53
CA PRO A 64 5.30 9.09 11.75
C PRO A 64 4.24 9.40 12.80
N GLU A 65 4.40 10.52 13.52
CA GLU A 65 3.42 10.93 14.53
C GLU A 65 2.06 11.23 13.92
N ASP A 66 2.05 11.87 12.75
CA ASP A 66 0.80 12.11 12.02
C ASP A 66 0.42 10.83 11.28
N ARG A 67 -0.54 10.12 11.82
CA ARG A 67 -1.03 8.84 11.31
C ARG A 67 -2.41 8.97 10.68
N SER A 68 -2.84 10.20 10.39
CA SER A 68 -4.17 10.45 9.85
C SER A 68 -4.38 9.88 8.45
N GLY A 69 -3.29 9.61 7.73
CA GLY A 69 -3.36 9.00 6.39
C GLY A 69 -3.22 7.49 6.39
N ILE A 70 -3.10 6.84 7.55
CA ILE A 70 -2.93 5.39 7.65
C ILE A 70 -4.23 4.76 8.12
N PHE A 71 -4.72 3.77 7.38
CA PHE A 71 -5.99 3.10 7.68
C PHE A 71 -5.77 1.60 7.79
N LEU A 72 -6.57 0.95 8.62
CA LEU A 72 -6.39 -0.45 8.97
C LEU A 72 -7.64 -1.28 8.69
N ILE A 73 -7.43 -2.54 8.28
CA ILE A 73 -8.47 -3.56 8.39
C ILE A 73 -8.13 -4.39 9.62
N VAL A 74 -9.07 -4.46 10.55
CA VAL A 74 -8.94 -5.28 11.75
C VAL A 74 -10.02 -6.35 11.70
N GLU A 75 -9.62 -7.63 11.80
CA GLU A 75 -10.54 -8.76 11.82
C GLU A 75 -10.24 -9.62 13.04
N ASP A 76 -11.28 -9.94 13.81
CA ASP A 76 -11.14 -10.78 15.02
C ASP A 76 -10.05 -10.27 15.97
N GLY A 77 -9.93 -8.94 16.07
CA GLY A 77 -8.95 -8.30 16.94
C GLY A 77 -7.53 -8.28 16.40
N GLU A 78 -7.31 -8.77 15.18
CA GLU A 78 -5.98 -8.81 14.57
C GLU A 78 -5.88 -7.85 13.39
N LEU A 79 -4.68 -7.33 13.16
CA LEU A 79 -4.43 -6.49 12.00
C LEU A 79 -4.35 -7.37 10.76
N ALA A 80 -5.33 -7.22 9.86
CA ALA A 80 -5.38 -7.99 8.62
C ALA A 80 -4.68 -7.30 7.46
N GLY A 81 -4.67 -5.99 7.45
CA GLY A 81 -4.02 -5.23 6.40
C GLY A 81 -4.07 -3.74 6.64
N SER A 82 -3.42 -2.99 5.77
CA SER A 82 -3.35 -1.54 5.89
C SER A 82 -3.16 -0.88 4.53
N VAL A 83 -3.56 0.38 4.44
CA VAL A 83 -3.32 1.21 3.27
C VAL A 83 -3.09 2.63 3.75
N SER A 84 -2.21 3.36 3.07
CA SER A 84 -1.93 4.75 3.38
C SER A 84 -2.36 5.64 2.23
N ILE A 85 -2.81 6.83 2.56
CA ILE A 85 -3.20 7.85 1.58
C ILE A 85 -2.40 9.11 1.86
N ILE A 86 -1.68 9.60 0.86
CA ILE A 86 -0.89 10.82 0.95
C ILE A 86 -1.34 11.72 -0.21
N GLY A 87 -2.21 12.70 0.08
CA GLY A 87 -2.81 13.50 -0.98
C GLY A 87 -3.63 12.61 -1.92
N ASN A 88 -3.26 12.57 -3.20
CA ASN A 88 -3.92 11.71 -4.18
C ASN A 88 -3.11 10.44 -4.48
N GLU A 89 -2.16 10.10 -3.62
CA GLU A 89 -1.36 8.89 -3.78
C GLU A 89 -1.80 7.81 -2.80
N VAL A 90 -1.95 6.58 -3.30
CA VAL A 90 -2.14 5.39 -2.46
C VAL A 90 -0.80 4.73 -2.27
N ASP A 91 -0.43 4.46 -1.02
CA ASP A 91 0.88 3.95 -0.68
C ASP A 91 0.77 2.92 0.45
N GLY A 92 1.85 2.19 0.70
CA GLY A 92 1.99 1.33 1.87
C GLY A 92 0.89 0.28 2.02
N LEU A 93 0.34 -0.20 0.91
CA LEU A 93 -0.71 -1.21 0.95
C LEU A 93 -0.11 -2.59 1.25
N PHE A 94 -0.59 -3.22 2.31
CA PHE A 94 -0.16 -4.59 2.62
C PHE A 94 -1.29 -5.39 3.24
N VAL A 95 -1.20 -6.72 3.08
CA VAL A 95 -2.13 -7.68 3.68
C VAL A 95 -1.30 -8.69 4.46
N ALA A 96 -1.66 -8.91 5.72
CA ALA A 96 -0.97 -9.88 6.56
C ALA A 96 -1.10 -11.28 5.95
N GLU A 97 -0.07 -12.10 6.10
CA GLU A 97 0.00 -13.40 5.45
C GLU A 97 -1.23 -14.28 5.71
N ALA A 98 -1.71 -14.31 6.94
CA ALA A 98 -2.87 -15.13 7.31
C ALA A 98 -4.16 -14.71 6.59
N TYR A 99 -4.20 -13.51 6.02
CA TYR A 99 -5.38 -12.96 5.38
C TYR A 99 -5.25 -12.85 3.87
N ARG A 100 -4.16 -13.35 3.29
CA ARG A 100 -3.94 -13.30 1.84
C ARG A 100 -4.81 -14.30 1.10
N GLY A 101 -5.05 -14.02 -0.19
CA GLY A 101 -5.84 -14.89 -1.03
C GLY A 101 -7.35 -14.76 -0.83
N LYS A 102 -7.79 -13.73 -0.12
CA LYS A 102 -9.21 -13.51 0.20
C LYS A 102 -9.75 -12.20 -0.38
N GLY A 103 -8.97 -11.52 -1.22
CA GLY A 103 -9.40 -10.28 -1.85
C GLY A 103 -9.16 -9.01 -1.04
N HIS A 104 -8.48 -9.09 0.09
CA HIS A 104 -8.25 -7.91 0.94
C HIS A 104 -7.44 -6.82 0.25
N GLY A 105 -6.43 -7.20 -0.54
CA GLY A 105 -5.60 -6.22 -1.26
C GLY A 105 -6.41 -5.37 -2.22
N ARG A 106 -7.28 -6.03 -2.99
CA ARG A 106 -8.17 -5.31 -3.91
C ARG A 106 -9.13 -4.40 -3.17
N GLU A 107 -9.71 -4.89 -2.09
CA GLU A 107 -10.67 -4.11 -1.30
C GLU A 107 -10.00 -2.92 -0.61
N LEU A 108 -8.79 -3.10 -0.09
CA LEU A 108 -8.01 -1.99 0.49
C LEU A 108 -7.75 -0.91 -0.56
N LEU A 109 -7.35 -1.32 -1.76
CA LEU A 109 -7.09 -0.38 -2.85
C LEU A 109 -8.36 0.39 -3.20
N LEU A 110 -9.47 -0.32 -3.40
CA LEU A 110 -10.74 0.33 -3.75
C LEU A 110 -11.22 1.25 -2.63
N TRP A 111 -11.06 0.83 -1.39
CA TRP A 111 -11.43 1.67 -0.26
C TRP A 111 -10.66 2.99 -0.27
N ALA A 112 -9.34 2.92 -0.45
CA ALA A 112 -8.49 4.11 -0.49
C ALA A 112 -8.87 5.02 -1.66
N MET A 113 -9.09 4.44 -2.84
CA MET A 113 -9.47 5.20 -4.02
C MET A 113 -10.82 5.88 -3.84
N ASN A 114 -11.79 5.20 -3.24
CA ASN A 114 -13.09 5.80 -2.93
C ASN A 114 -12.94 6.95 -1.94
N LYS A 115 -12.07 6.77 -0.95
CA LYS A 115 -11.80 7.81 0.04
C LYS A 115 -11.24 9.08 -0.63
N ILE A 116 -10.30 8.90 -1.55
CA ILE A 116 -9.75 10.03 -2.32
C ILE A 116 -10.84 10.69 -3.15
N ARG A 117 -11.71 9.91 -3.76
CA ARG A 117 -12.80 10.45 -4.61
C ARG A 117 -13.83 11.24 -3.82
N GLU A 118 -13.95 11.01 -2.52
CA GLU A 118 -14.78 11.86 -1.67
C GLU A 118 -14.23 13.29 -1.59
N GLN A 119 -12.93 13.46 -1.81
CA GLN A 119 -12.27 14.76 -1.71
C GLN A 119 -12.19 15.48 -3.05
N ASN A 120 -11.90 14.76 -4.13
CA ASN A 120 -11.70 15.36 -5.45
C ASN A 120 -11.79 14.32 -6.54
N SER A 121 -11.75 14.80 -7.80
CA SER A 121 -11.80 13.95 -9.00
C SER A 121 -10.46 13.91 -9.74
N GLU A 122 -9.38 14.37 -9.11
CA GLU A 122 -8.08 14.41 -9.76
C GLU A 122 -7.45 13.02 -9.82
N ALA A 123 -6.45 12.87 -10.68
CA ALA A 123 -5.79 11.60 -10.88
C ALA A 123 -5.26 11.01 -9.57
N ILE A 124 -5.44 9.71 -9.39
CA ILE A 124 -4.92 8.96 -8.26
C ILE A 124 -3.66 8.27 -8.72
N THR A 125 -2.58 8.37 -7.96
CA THR A 125 -1.30 7.76 -8.33
C THR A 125 -0.90 6.67 -7.36
N LEU A 126 -0.15 5.70 -7.88
CA LEU A 126 0.45 4.62 -7.12
C LEU A 126 1.84 4.36 -7.69
N HIS A 127 2.72 3.84 -6.84
CA HIS A 127 4.04 3.41 -7.29
C HIS A 127 4.20 1.93 -6.98
N VAL A 128 4.78 1.19 -7.90
CA VAL A 128 4.99 -0.25 -7.72
C VAL A 128 6.30 -0.66 -8.38
N ALA A 129 7.11 -1.43 -7.66
CA ALA A 129 8.32 -2.00 -8.24
C ALA A 129 7.95 -3.00 -9.33
N LYS A 130 8.65 -2.97 -10.44
CA LYS A 130 8.46 -3.95 -11.52
C LYS A 130 8.57 -5.39 -11.00
N TRP A 131 9.46 -5.60 -10.02
CA TRP A 131 9.61 -6.88 -9.34
C TRP A 131 8.27 -7.42 -8.79
N ASN A 132 7.42 -6.52 -8.31
CA ASN A 132 6.13 -6.91 -7.73
C ASN A 132 5.04 -6.95 -8.81
N SER A 133 5.16 -7.93 -9.69
CA SER A 133 4.23 -8.08 -10.81
C SER A 133 2.80 -8.36 -10.35
N GLY A 134 2.64 -9.02 -9.20
CA GLY A 134 1.31 -9.29 -8.65
C GLY A 134 0.57 -8.02 -8.27
N ALA A 135 1.26 -7.08 -7.63
CA ALA A 135 0.67 -5.79 -7.27
C ALA A 135 0.35 -4.98 -8.52
N ALA A 136 1.26 -4.96 -9.49
CA ALA A 136 1.02 -4.24 -10.74
C ALA A 136 -0.22 -4.79 -11.46
N ALA A 137 -0.36 -6.12 -11.51
CA ALA A 137 -1.52 -6.76 -12.13
C ALA A 137 -2.81 -6.41 -11.39
N LEU A 138 -2.75 -6.37 -10.06
CA LEU A 138 -3.91 -5.96 -9.25
C LEU A 138 -4.33 -4.53 -9.60
N TYR A 139 -3.38 -3.61 -9.66
CA TYR A 139 -3.67 -2.21 -9.96
C TYR A 139 -4.26 -2.06 -11.36
N GLU A 140 -3.70 -2.78 -12.34
CA GLU A 140 -4.24 -2.78 -13.71
C GLU A 140 -5.65 -3.34 -13.75
N SER A 141 -5.94 -4.35 -12.93
CA SER A 141 -7.26 -4.99 -12.91
C SER A 141 -8.38 -4.06 -12.44
N VAL A 142 -8.05 -3.03 -11.66
CA VAL A 142 -9.05 -2.05 -11.22
C VAL A 142 -9.10 -0.82 -12.14
N GLY A 143 -8.22 -0.75 -13.13
CA GLY A 143 -8.24 0.32 -14.13
C GLY A 143 -7.08 1.30 -14.09
N CYS A 144 -6.07 1.04 -13.28
CA CYS A 144 -4.85 1.86 -13.29
C CYS A 144 -4.01 1.57 -14.52
N ILE A 145 -3.35 2.59 -15.05
CA ILE A 145 -2.46 2.46 -16.20
C ILE A 145 -1.05 2.89 -15.81
N LYS A 146 -0.06 2.29 -16.44
CA LYS A 146 1.34 2.69 -16.25
C LYS A 146 1.54 4.02 -16.94
N SER A 147 1.76 5.08 -16.18
CA SER A 147 1.92 6.43 -16.68
C SER A 147 3.38 6.85 -16.78
N ARG A 148 4.26 6.23 -16.02
CA ARG A 148 5.69 6.55 -16.04
C ARG A 148 6.51 5.37 -15.53
N THR A 149 7.72 5.24 -16.09
CA THR A 149 8.69 4.22 -15.66
C THR A 149 9.92 4.93 -15.14
N MET A 150 10.40 4.53 -13.98
CA MET A 150 11.54 5.16 -13.33
C MET A 150 12.57 4.10 -12.97
N SER A 151 13.85 4.48 -13.01
CA SER A 151 14.92 3.65 -12.51
C SER A 151 15.44 4.28 -11.23
N LEU A 152 15.47 3.54 -10.15
CA LEU A 152 15.88 4.00 -8.82
C LEU A 152 17.06 3.17 -8.32
N GLY A 153 17.74 3.71 -7.31
CA GLY A 153 18.88 3.05 -6.69
C GLY A 153 20.21 3.52 -7.23
N ARG A 154 21.26 2.78 -6.87
CA ARG A 154 22.63 3.10 -7.29
C ARG A 154 23.44 1.85 -7.43
#